data_67ebc1c6df704f44415aea99a80f114f
#
_entry.id   67ebc1c6df704f44415aea99a80f114f
#
_cell.length_a   1.000
_cell.length_b   1.000
_cell.length_c   1.000
_cell.angle_alpha   90.00
_cell.angle_beta   90.00
_cell.angle_gamma   90.00
#
_symmetry.space_group_name_H-M   'P 1'
#
loop_
_entity.id
_entity.type
_entity.pdbx_description
1 polymer ?
#
loop_
_entity_poly.entity_id
_entity_poly.type
_entity_poly.pdbx_seq_one_letter_code
_entity_poly.pdbx_strand_id
1 'polypeptide(L)'
;MIRSRFVRSLTLVLATFVALSCSDATATGPLAPSAAQDGLLSGLVGTVTGLLGTVLKVIGFQTDPNGIDVYAVRWAPTHVNAVRTVSATIGVNGGSLSIPGSDFTITFPSGALSGPTTISITSDASGYVSYDMQPHGLVFKKPVIVTQRLKNTSVYGTPIALNAFGAYFATDPLDLSGLLKALEIETTTIFSGSSGLPEVETWSLNHFSRYMLASG
;
A
#
# COMPACT_ATOMS: atom_id res chain seq x y z
N MET A 1 51.91 28.70 35.15
CA MET A 1 52.76 27.48 35.21
C MET A 1 51.88 26.33 35.53
N ILE A 2 51.78 25.40 34.62
CA ILE A 2 51.70 23.96 34.76
C ILE A 2 51.11 23.41 33.40
N ARG A 3 51.94 22.58 32.81
CA ARG A 3 51.75 21.97 31.48
C ARG A 3 50.77 20.82 31.55
N SER A 4 49.80 20.72 30.60
CA SER A 4 48.97 19.58 30.40
C SER A 4 49.44 18.79 29.17
N ARG A 5 49.53 17.47 29.32
CA ARG A 5 50.02 16.52 28.32
C ARG A 5 48.85 15.99 27.46
N PHE A 6 49.02 16.08 26.14
CA PHE A 6 48.21 15.39 25.14
C PHE A 6 48.41 13.87 25.21
N VAL A 7 47.32 13.12 25.33
CA VAL A 7 47.27 11.70 25.06
C VAL A 7 46.50 11.50 23.76
N ARG A 8 47.19 11.09 22.72
CA ARG A 8 46.61 10.68 21.44
C ARG A 8 46.23 9.22 21.56
N SER A 9 44.93 8.88 21.50
CA SER A 9 44.47 7.50 21.30
C SER A 9 44.24 7.27 19.81
N LEU A 10 45.02 6.39 19.25
CA LEU A 10 44.96 5.90 17.89
C LEU A 10 43.96 4.72 17.85
N THR A 11 42.78 4.92 17.25
CA THR A 11 41.81 3.83 17.06
C THR A 11 42.06 3.18 15.72
N LEU A 12 42.48 1.93 15.77
CA LEU A 12 42.69 1.07 14.61
C LEU A 12 41.34 0.55 14.11
N VAL A 13 40.94 0.95 12.91
CA VAL A 13 39.76 0.39 12.23
C VAL A 13 40.18 -0.85 11.41
N LEU A 14 39.78 -2.02 11.87
CA LEU A 14 39.99 -3.28 11.19
C LEU A 14 38.82 -3.52 10.20
N ALA A 15 39.09 -3.31 8.91
CA ALA A 15 38.12 -3.65 7.84
C ALA A 15 38.23 -5.13 7.48
N THR A 16 37.26 -5.92 7.86
CA THR A 16 37.09 -7.32 7.40
C THR A 16 36.34 -7.36 6.08
N PHE A 17 37.04 -7.70 4.99
CA PHE A 17 36.44 -8.06 3.71
C PHE A 17 35.87 -9.48 3.81
N VAL A 18 34.55 -9.63 3.66
CA VAL A 18 33.92 -10.93 3.45
C VAL A 18 33.74 -11.11 1.94
N ALA A 19 34.49 -12.02 1.37
CA ALA A 19 34.31 -12.45 -0.02
C ALA A 19 33.08 -13.37 -0.11
N LEU A 20 32.02 -12.95 -0.81
CA LEU A 20 30.93 -13.84 -1.22
C LEU A 20 31.36 -14.64 -2.44
N SER A 21 31.51 -15.96 -2.28
CA SER A 21 31.64 -16.90 -3.38
C SER A 21 30.27 -17.14 -4.02
N CYS A 22 30.16 -16.88 -5.32
CA CYS A 22 29.05 -17.36 -6.14
C CYS A 22 29.10 -18.89 -6.25
N SER A 23 28.00 -19.57 -5.90
CA SER A 23 27.73 -20.93 -6.32
C SER A 23 26.50 -20.94 -7.22
N ASP A 24 26.73 -21.28 -8.50
CA ASP A 24 25.68 -21.60 -9.46
C ASP A 24 24.91 -22.85 -8.99
N ALA A 25 23.63 -22.73 -8.77
CA ALA A 25 22.72 -23.85 -8.64
C ALA A 25 21.58 -23.68 -9.62
N THR A 26 21.66 -24.34 -10.76
CA THR A 26 20.56 -24.59 -11.68
C THR A 26 19.53 -25.49 -11.02
N ALA A 27 18.42 -24.94 -10.54
CA ALA A 27 17.26 -25.71 -10.10
C ALA A 27 16.07 -25.35 -10.98
N THR A 28 15.72 -26.25 -11.90
CA THR A 28 14.46 -26.30 -12.61
C THR A 28 13.40 -26.88 -11.68
N GLY A 29 12.65 -26.03 -10.99
CA GLY A 29 11.45 -26.37 -10.23
C GLY A 29 10.34 -25.35 -10.51
N PRO A 30 9.04 -25.70 -10.32
CA PRO A 30 7.97 -24.77 -10.57
C PRO A 30 8.11 -23.54 -9.68
N LEU A 31 7.96 -22.35 -10.29
CA LEU A 31 8.15 -21.05 -9.66
C LEU A 31 7.19 -20.88 -8.47
N ALA A 32 7.71 -21.02 -7.27
CA ALA A 32 7.08 -20.44 -6.09
C ALA A 32 7.12 -18.91 -6.22
N PRO A 33 6.09 -18.16 -5.81
CA PRO A 33 6.13 -16.70 -5.82
C PRO A 33 7.31 -16.25 -4.95
N SER A 34 8.29 -15.64 -5.60
CA SER A 34 9.59 -15.37 -4.97
C SER A 34 9.50 -14.20 -4.00
N ALA A 35 10.27 -14.31 -2.93
CA ALA A 35 10.61 -13.28 -1.93
C ALA A 35 11.17 -11.95 -2.51
N ALA A 36 11.11 -11.73 -3.82
CA ALA A 36 11.49 -10.48 -4.47
C ALA A 36 10.49 -9.34 -4.22
N GLN A 37 9.25 -9.65 -3.75
CA GLN A 37 8.27 -8.62 -3.38
C GLN A 37 8.60 -7.96 -2.03
N ASP A 38 9.21 -8.69 -1.09
CA ASP A 38 9.56 -8.12 0.22
C ASP A 38 10.65 -7.04 0.14
N GLY A 39 11.59 -7.18 -0.79
CA GLY A 39 12.68 -6.22 -0.98
C GLY A 39 12.22 -4.88 -1.58
N LEU A 40 11.25 -4.91 -2.51
CA LEU A 40 10.70 -3.71 -3.14
C LEU A 40 9.79 -2.92 -2.18
N LEU A 41 8.98 -3.61 -1.39
CA LEU A 41 8.15 -3.00 -0.37
C LEU A 41 8.98 -2.43 0.78
N SER A 42 10.06 -3.11 1.19
CA SER A 42 10.98 -2.60 2.20
C SER A 42 11.66 -1.30 1.76
N GLY A 43 12.05 -1.20 0.49
CA GLY A 43 12.61 0.03 -0.07
C GLY A 43 11.58 1.17 -0.21
N LEU A 44 10.35 0.84 -0.63
CA LEU A 44 9.25 1.80 -0.72
C LEU A 44 8.77 2.24 0.66
N VAL A 45 8.66 1.32 1.61
CA VAL A 45 8.32 1.61 3.01
C VAL A 45 9.36 2.54 3.62
N GLY A 46 10.64 2.32 3.39
CA GLY A 46 11.71 3.21 3.88
C GLY A 46 11.61 4.64 3.33
N THR A 47 11.25 4.79 2.05
CA THR A 47 11.06 6.10 1.41
C THR A 47 9.77 6.79 1.87
N VAL A 48 8.69 6.02 2.04
CA VAL A 48 7.37 6.53 2.44
C VAL A 48 7.32 6.81 3.95
N THR A 49 8.06 6.07 4.78
CA THR A 49 8.12 6.28 6.23
C THR A 49 8.57 7.70 6.60
N GLY A 50 9.50 8.27 5.84
CA GLY A 50 9.93 9.65 6.03
C GLY A 50 8.83 10.69 5.76
N LEU A 51 7.83 10.36 4.94
CA LEU A 51 6.74 11.25 4.56
C LEU A 51 5.45 11.00 5.36
N LEU A 52 5.18 9.76 5.75
CA LEU A 52 3.90 9.35 6.34
C LEU A 52 3.96 9.08 7.85
N GLY A 53 5.14 9.04 8.45
CA GLY A 53 5.32 8.77 9.87
C GLY A 53 5.84 7.36 10.17
N THR A 54 5.68 6.90 11.40
CA THR A 54 6.19 5.60 11.85
C THR A 54 5.28 4.47 11.38
N VAL A 55 5.86 3.39 10.84
CA VAL A 55 5.13 2.15 10.52
C VAL A 55 4.61 1.52 11.81
N LEU A 56 3.31 1.29 11.89
CA LEU A 56 2.65 0.63 13.01
C LEU A 56 2.43 -0.86 12.75
N LYS A 57 2.06 -1.23 11.52
CA LYS A 57 1.74 -2.61 11.15
C LYS A 57 1.91 -2.83 9.64
N VAL A 58 2.30 -4.03 9.27
CA VAL A 58 2.28 -4.54 7.88
C VAL A 58 1.37 -5.76 7.84
N ILE A 59 0.44 -5.79 6.88
CA ILE A 59 -0.45 -6.92 6.57
C ILE A 59 0.00 -7.47 5.23
N GLY A 60 0.31 -8.76 5.17
CA GLY A 60 0.79 -9.41 3.95
C GLY A 60 -0.33 -9.68 2.94
N PHE A 61 0.07 -9.90 1.67
CA PHE A 61 -0.86 -10.29 0.61
C PHE A 61 -1.47 -11.67 0.89
N GLN A 62 -2.79 -11.80 0.68
CA GLN A 62 -3.52 -13.06 0.84
C GLN A 62 -4.53 -13.21 -0.29
N THR A 63 -4.75 -14.44 -0.75
CA THR A 63 -5.81 -14.78 -1.74
C THR A 63 -6.56 -16.02 -1.29
N ASP A 64 -7.88 -16.05 -1.53
CA ASP A 64 -8.70 -17.24 -1.37
C ASP A 64 -9.78 -17.27 -2.47
N PRO A 65 -9.84 -18.31 -3.32
CA PRO A 65 -10.87 -18.44 -4.36
C PRO A 65 -12.29 -18.57 -3.79
N ASN A 66 -12.44 -19.00 -2.53
CA ASN A 66 -13.73 -19.05 -1.82
C ASN A 66 -14.07 -17.72 -1.13
N GLY A 67 -13.14 -16.80 -1.12
CA GLY A 67 -13.25 -15.49 -0.49
C GLY A 67 -12.91 -15.49 1.00
N ILE A 68 -12.18 -14.46 1.40
CA ILE A 68 -11.80 -14.16 2.78
C ILE A 68 -12.91 -13.32 3.42
N ASP A 69 -13.34 -13.69 4.62
CA ASP A 69 -14.37 -12.95 5.35
C ASP A 69 -13.85 -11.59 5.84
N VAL A 70 -14.51 -10.52 5.42
CA VAL A 70 -14.14 -9.14 5.75
C VAL A 70 -15.37 -8.25 5.91
N TYR A 71 -15.19 -7.10 6.56
CA TYR A 71 -16.17 -6.02 6.64
C TYR A 71 -15.65 -4.78 5.93
N ALA A 72 -16.46 -4.17 5.06
CA ALA A 72 -16.13 -2.91 4.43
C ALA A 72 -16.12 -1.77 5.46
N VAL A 73 -15.08 -0.94 5.42
CA VAL A 73 -14.96 0.25 6.27
C VAL A 73 -15.87 1.35 5.73
N ARG A 74 -16.64 1.99 6.63
CA ARG A 74 -17.49 3.13 6.31
C ARG A 74 -16.71 4.45 6.37
N TRP A 75 -17.20 5.43 5.64
CA TRP A 75 -16.86 6.81 5.91
C TRP A 75 -17.39 7.24 7.28
N ALA A 76 -16.74 8.21 7.89
CA ALA A 76 -17.27 8.86 9.10
C ALA A 76 -18.59 9.57 8.77
N PRO A 77 -19.54 9.70 9.74
CA PRO A 77 -20.82 10.38 9.50
C PRO A 77 -20.70 11.83 9.01
N THR A 78 -19.58 12.48 9.29
CA THR A 78 -19.27 13.85 8.84
C THR A 78 -18.73 13.92 7.42
N HIS A 79 -18.41 12.78 6.80
CA HIS A 79 -17.93 12.75 5.43
C HIS A 79 -19.05 12.97 4.44
N VAL A 80 -18.80 13.81 3.43
CA VAL A 80 -19.80 14.04 2.36
C VAL A 80 -19.68 12.94 1.32
N ASN A 81 -20.62 11.98 1.38
CA ASN A 81 -20.72 10.91 0.40
C ASN A 81 -21.23 11.46 -0.94
N ALA A 82 -20.40 11.37 -1.97
CA ALA A 82 -20.75 11.77 -3.33
C ALA A 82 -19.98 10.92 -4.34
N VAL A 83 -20.60 10.64 -5.47
CA VAL A 83 -19.87 10.05 -6.61
C VAL A 83 -18.83 11.05 -7.10
N ARG A 84 -17.58 10.63 -7.12
CA ARG A 84 -16.45 11.43 -7.64
C ARG A 84 -15.61 10.58 -8.55
N THR A 85 -15.39 11.07 -9.77
CA THR A 85 -14.54 10.41 -10.75
C THR A 85 -13.37 11.33 -11.10
N VAL A 86 -12.18 10.76 -11.11
CA VAL A 86 -10.98 11.41 -11.67
C VAL A 86 -10.43 10.56 -12.79
N SER A 87 -9.89 11.21 -13.82
CA SER A 87 -9.29 10.50 -14.95
C SER A 87 -8.05 11.24 -15.44
N ALA A 88 -7.01 10.48 -15.81
CA ALA A 88 -5.82 10.99 -16.46
C ALA A 88 -5.17 9.92 -17.33
N THR A 89 -4.41 10.35 -18.34
CA THR A 89 -3.54 9.43 -19.08
C THR A 89 -2.18 9.35 -18.37
N ILE A 90 -1.86 8.17 -17.87
CA ILE A 90 -0.59 7.86 -17.21
C ILE A 90 0.32 7.15 -18.20
N GLY A 91 1.54 7.64 -18.35
CA GLY A 91 2.55 7.08 -19.25
C GLY A 91 3.56 6.18 -18.55
N VAL A 92 4.58 5.76 -19.30
CA VAL A 92 5.69 4.92 -18.80
C VAL A 92 6.50 5.55 -17.66
N ASN A 93 6.48 6.89 -17.56
CA ASN A 93 7.17 7.62 -16.49
C ASN A 93 6.41 7.56 -15.16
N GLY A 94 5.22 6.98 -15.16
CA GLY A 94 4.35 6.95 -13.99
C GLY A 94 3.61 8.26 -13.78
N GLY A 95 3.08 8.45 -12.58
CA GLY A 95 2.28 9.62 -12.19
C GLY A 95 1.40 9.32 -10.99
N SER A 96 0.51 10.24 -10.64
CA SER A 96 -0.45 10.04 -9.57
C SER A 96 -1.81 10.63 -9.88
N LEU A 97 -2.87 10.04 -9.29
CA LEU A 97 -4.22 10.58 -9.27
C LEU A 97 -4.71 10.65 -7.83
N SER A 98 -5.46 11.72 -7.52
CA SER A 98 -6.11 11.86 -6.22
C SER A 98 -7.58 12.21 -6.43
N ILE A 99 -8.47 11.61 -5.63
CA ILE A 99 -9.89 11.95 -5.64
C ILE A 99 -10.13 13.04 -4.62
N PRO A 100 -10.55 14.25 -5.02
CA PRO A 100 -10.80 15.35 -4.08
C PRO A 100 -11.83 14.97 -3.01
N GLY A 101 -11.48 15.17 -1.74
CA GLY A 101 -12.37 14.94 -0.61
C GLY A 101 -12.57 13.48 -0.18
N SER A 102 -11.87 12.52 -0.79
CA SER A 102 -11.87 11.11 -0.36
C SER A 102 -10.57 10.70 0.35
N ASP A 103 -9.61 11.63 0.50
CA ASP A 103 -8.30 11.33 1.11
C ASP A 103 -7.55 10.15 0.45
N PHE A 104 -7.89 9.90 -0.82
CA PHE A 104 -7.33 8.83 -1.64
C PHE A 104 -6.34 9.37 -2.65
N THR A 105 -5.21 8.68 -2.77
CA THR A 105 -4.23 8.92 -3.83
C THR A 105 -3.68 7.59 -4.33
N ILE A 106 -3.56 7.45 -5.64
CA ILE A 106 -2.85 6.33 -6.27
C ILE A 106 -1.61 6.84 -6.98
N THR A 107 -0.49 6.14 -6.82
CA THR A 107 0.80 6.48 -7.40
C THR A 107 1.30 5.35 -8.27
N PHE A 108 1.57 5.65 -9.52
CA PHE A 108 2.15 4.75 -10.52
C PHE A 108 3.65 5.00 -10.58
N PRO A 109 4.49 4.05 -10.16
CA PRO A 109 5.93 4.18 -10.32
C PRO A 109 6.33 4.14 -11.80
N SER A 110 7.48 4.69 -12.14
CA SER A 110 8.04 4.61 -13.49
C SER A 110 8.19 3.15 -13.92
N GLY A 111 7.67 2.82 -15.11
CA GLY A 111 7.63 1.49 -15.68
C GLY A 111 6.53 0.58 -15.14
N ALA A 112 5.55 1.08 -14.37
CA ALA A 112 4.36 0.33 -14.00
C ALA A 112 3.47 0.01 -15.22
N LEU A 113 3.40 0.93 -16.17
CA LEU A 113 2.64 0.79 -17.42
C LEU A 113 3.56 0.59 -18.62
N SER A 114 3.09 -0.15 -19.62
CA SER A 114 3.82 -0.39 -20.88
C SER A 114 3.78 0.78 -21.84
N GLY A 115 2.81 1.66 -21.70
CA GLY A 115 2.55 2.81 -22.57
C GLY A 115 1.50 3.72 -21.97
N PRO A 116 1.17 4.84 -22.66
CA PRO A 116 0.13 5.75 -22.21
C PRO A 116 -1.22 4.99 -22.06
N THR A 117 -1.81 5.06 -20.89
CA THR A 117 -3.08 4.41 -20.57
C THR A 117 -3.97 5.41 -19.85
N THR A 118 -5.21 5.56 -20.32
CA THR A 118 -6.20 6.38 -19.61
C THR A 118 -6.71 5.60 -18.40
N ILE A 119 -6.46 6.16 -17.24
CA ILE A 119 -6.89 5.64 -15.94
C ILE A 119 -8.08 6.46 -15.47
N SER A 120 -9.12 5.79 -14.97
CA SER A 120 -10.26 6.44 -14.33
C SER A 120 -10.52 5.75 -12.99
N ILE A 121 -10.78 6.55 -11.95
CA ILE A 121 -11.06 6.06 -10.60
C ILE A 121 -12.30 6.76 -10.10
N THR A 122 -13.28 5.98 -9.66
CA THR A 122 -14.54 6.47 -9.13
C THR A 122 -14.70 6.03 -7.68
N SER A 123 -14.95 6.99 -6.80
CA SER A 123 -15.49 6.77 -5.45
C SER A 123 -17.01 6.87 -5.55
N ASP A 124 -17.72 5.90 -5.01
CA ASP A 124 -19.19 5.89 -5.02
C ASP A 124 -19.80 6.68 -3.85
N ALA A 125 -21.13 6.76 -3.81
CA ALA A 125 -21.87 7.41 -2.74
C ALA A 125 -22.45 6.42 -1.71
N SER A 126 -21.95 5.18 -1.65
CA SER A 126 -22.49 4.09 -0.81
C SER A 126 -22.32 4.32 0.69
N GLY A 127 -21.48 5.26 1.08
CA GLY A 127 -21.09 5.46 2.48
C GLY A 127 -19.94 4.55 2.95
N TYR A 128 -19.38 3.75 2.04
CA TYR A 128 -18.21 2.93 2.27
C TYR A 128 -16.97 3.48 1.55
N VAL A 129 -15.79 3.13 2.05
CA VAL A 129 -14.51 3.52 1.43
C VAL A 129 -14.22 2.55 0.31
N SER A 130 -14.80 2.80 -0.87
CA SER A 130 -14.70 1.92 -2.03
C SER A 130 -14.38 2.69 -3.32
N TYR A 131 -13.67 2.02 -4.22
CA TYR A 131 -13.15 2.60 -5.46
C TYR A 131 -13.29 1.62 -6.62
N ASP A 132 -13.92 2.09 -7.69
CA ASP A 132 -13.92 1.41 -8.99
C ASP A 132 -12.78 1.97 -9.84
N MET A 133 -11.85 1.11 -10.27
CA MET A 133 -10.61 1.51 -10.97
C MET A 133 -10.58 0.93 -12.37
N GLN A 134 -10.61 1.81 -13.37
CA GLN A 134 -10.66 1.43 -14.78
C GLN A 134 -9.34 1.72 -15.51
N PRO A 135 -8.98 0.91 -16.52
CA PRO A 135 -9.74 -0.24 -17.05
C PRO A 135 -9.61 -1.49 -16.17
N HIS A 136 -10.73 -2.19 -15.93
CA HIS A 136 -10.69 -3.46 -15.19
C HIS A 136 -9.77 -4.48 -15.88
N GLY A 137 -9.06 -5.28 -15.07
CA GLY A 137 -8.11 -6.27 -15.56
C GLY A 137 -6.81 -5.72 -16.10
N LEU A 138 -6.55 -4.40 -15.98
CA LEU A 138 -5.25 -3.82 -16.28
C LEU A 138 -4.21 -4.34 -15.28
N VAL A 139 -3.23 -5.10 -15.78
CA VAL A 139 -2.13 -5.64 -14.98
C VAL A 139 -0.91 -4.74 -15.06
N PHE A 140 -0.28 -4.49 -13.93
CA PHE A 140 0.88 -3.63 -13.82
C PHE A 140 2.19 -4.43 -13.90
N LYS A 141 3.23 -3.85 -14.54
CA LYS A 141 4.58 -4.41 -14.56
C LYS A 141 5.31 -4.23 -13.21
N LYS A 142 4.90 -3.26 -12.45
CA LYS A 142 5.35 -2.97 -11.08
C LYS A 142 4.11 -2.58 -10.28
N PRO A 143 4.01 -3.01 -9.01
CA PRO A 143 2.89 -2.63 -8.18
C PRO A 143 2.68 -1.12 -8.14
N VAL A 144 1.45 -0.68 -8.22
CA VAL A 144 1.06 0.70 -7.96
C VAL A 144 0.67 0.84 -6.49
N ILE A 145 0.85 2.03 -5.93
CA ILE A 145 0.63 2.26 -4.51
C ILE A 145 -0.61 3.13 -4.31
N VAL A 146 -1.55 2.63 -3.55
CA VAL A 146 -2.67 3.40 -3.02
C VAL A 146 -2.27 3.96 -1.66
N THR A 147 -2.64 5.20 -1.42
CA THR A 147 -2.55 5.87 -0.11
C THR A 147 -3.93 6.33 0.29
N GLN A 148 -4.41 5.89 1.46
CA GLN A 148 -5.68 6.27 2.06
C GLN A 148 -5.44 6.89 3.43
N ARG A 149 -5.94 8.11 3.65
CA ARG A 149 -5.99 8.69 5.00
C ARG A 149 -7.22 8.18 5.73
N LEU A 150 -7.04 7.82 6.99
CA LEU A 150 -8.10 7.21 7.81
C LEU A 150 -8.96 8.23 8.55
N LYS A 151 -8.53 9.48 8.67
CA LYS A 151 -9.18 10.51 9.51
C LYS A 151 -10.68 10.67 9.26
N ASN A 152 -11.12 10.50 8.02
CA ASN A 152 -12.52 10.63 7.62
C ASN A 152 -13.24 9.28 7.52
N THR A 153 -12.70 8.23 8.13
CA THR A 153 -13.29 6.88 8.16
C THR A 153 -13.83 6.55 9.54
N SER A 154 -14.73 5.59 9.61
CA SER A 154 -15.34 5.11 10.87
C SER A 154 -14.35 4.38 11.79
N VAL A 155 -13.22 3.93 11.26
CA VAL A 155 -12.20 3.20 12.04
C VAL A 155 -11.16 4.12 12.67
N TYR A 156 -11.07 5.39 12.25
CA TYR A 156 -10.10 6.32 12.81
C TYR A 156 -10.24 6.47 14.32
N GLY A 157 -9.13 6.36 15.03
CA GLY A 157 -9.07 6.43 16.49
C GLY A 157 -9.57 5.15 17.20
N THR A 158 -9.86 4.08 16.47
CA THR A 158 -10.27 2.79 17.03
C THR A 158 -9.17 1.73 16.85
N PRO A 159 -9.17 0.64 17.66
CA PRO A 159 -8.25 -0.49 17.44
C PRO A 159 -8.41 -1.16 16.08
N ILE A 160 -9.58 -1.05 15.43
CA ILE A 160 -9.87 -1.63 14.12
C ILE A 160 -8.94 -1.04 13.05
N ALA A 161 -8.57 0.23 13.17
CA ALA A 161 -7.65 0.88 12.24
C ALA A 161 -6.29 0.18 12.11
N LEU A 162 -5.84 -0.57 13.12
CA LEU A 162 -4.62 -1.38 13.06
C LEU A 162 -4.80 -2.68 12.26
N ASN A 163 -6.02 -3.04 11.89
CA ASN A 163 -6.35 -4.25 11.14
C ASN A 163 -7.12 -3.92 9.86
N ALA A 164 -7.13 -2.67 9.44
CA ALA A 164 -7.70 -2.27 8.16
C ALA A 164 -6.70 -2.54 7.03
N PHE A 165 -7.20 -2.84 5.83
CA PHE A 165 -6.41 -3.22 4.66
C PHE A 165 -7.18 -2.96 3.36
N GLY A 166 -6.44 -2.84 2.25
CA GLY A 166 -7.04 -2.88 0.91
C GLY A 166 -7.51 -4.27 0.55
N ALA A 167 -8.73 -4.40 0.02
CA ALA A 167 -9.31 -5.68 -0.39
C ALA A 167 -9.98 -5.62 -1.76
N TYR A 168 -9.83 -6.67 -2.56
CA TYR A 168 -10.39 -6.81 -3.90
C TYR A 168 -11.66 -7.66 -3.91
N PHE A 169 -12.65 -7.19 -4.69
CA PHE A 169 -13.93 -7.86 -4.89
C PHE A 169 -14.26 -7.96 -6.38
N ALA A 170 -14.66 -9.14 -6.83
CA ALA A 170 -14.97 -9.38 -8.25
C ALA A 170 -16.42 -9.09 -8.61
N THR A 171 -17.36 -9.07 -7.65
CA THR A 171 -18.80 -8.99 -7.91
C THR A 171 -19.30 -7.56 -8.12
N ASP A 172 -20.22 -7.39 -9.07
CA ASP A 172 -20.92 -6.14 -9.38
C ASP A 172 -22.41 -6.43 -9.72
N PRO A 173 -23.40 -5.75 -9.14
CA PRO A 173 -23.29 -4.78 -8.04
C PRO A 173 -22.92 -5.47 -6.72
N LEU A 174 -22.21 -4.77 -5.86
CA LEU A 174 -21.78 -5.26 -4.56
C LEU A 174 -22.59 -4.60 -3.44
N ASP A 175 -23.29 -5.42 -2.64
CA ASP A 175 -23.82 -4.95 -1.36
C ASP A 175 -22.68 -4.96 -0.34
N LEU A 176 -22.27 -3.78 0.09
CA LEU A 176 -21.17 -3.59 1.05
C LEU A 176 -21.61 -3.72 2.51
N SER A 177 -22.88 -4.05 2.77
CA SER A 177 -23.40 -4.27 4.13
C SER A 177 -23.08 -5.69 4.63
N GLY A 178 -22.70 -5.79 5.91
CA GLY A 178 -22.47 -7.09 6.53
C GLY A 178 -21.12 -7.73 6.20
N LEU A 179 -21.08 -9.07 6.27
CA LEU A 179 -19.90 -9.87 6.00
C LEU A 179 -19.72 -10.07 4.50
N LEU A 180 -18.56 -9.77 4.00
CA LEU A 180 -18.21 -9.84 2.59
C LEU A 180 -17.15 -10.90 2.33
N LYS A 181 -17.04 -11.35 1.07
CA LYS A 181 -16.02 -12.26 0.60
C LYS A 181 -15.04 -11.53 -0.32
N ALA A 182 -13.90 -11.11 0.22
CA ALA A 182 -12.80 -10.57 -0.57
C ALA A 182 -12.03 -11.69 -1.26
N LEU A 183 -11.68 -11.55 -2.52
CA LEU A 183 -10.83 -12.50 -3.22
C LEU A 183 -9.35 -12.30 -2.91
N GLU A 184 -8.96 -11.07 -2.63
CA GLU A 184 -7.60 -10.70 -2.27
C GLU A 184 -7.61 -9.69 -1.12
N ILE A 185 -6.66 -9.86 -0.20
CA ILE A 185 -6.23 -8.84 0.75
C ILE A 185 -4.88 -8.34 0.28
N GLU A 186 -4.78 -7.04 0.06
CA GLU A 186 -3.57 -6.42 -0.48
C GLU A 186 -2.48 -6.26 0.59
N THR A 187 -1.22 -6.33 0.17
CA THR A 187 -0.13 -5.95 1.06
C THR A 187 -0.33 -4.53 1.53
N THR A 188 -0.62 -4.37 2.82
CA THR A 188 -0.98 -3.09 3.42
C THR A 188 0.01 -2.70 4.51
N THR A 189 0.43 -1.44 4.51
CA THR A 189 1.26 -0.84 5.55
C THR A 189 0.51 0.29 6.21
N ILE A 190 0.46 0.28 7.54
CA ILE A 190 -0.24 1.25 8.38
C ILE A 190 0.78 2.15 9.05
N PHE A 191 0.57 3.45 8.95
CA PHE A 191 1.46 4.47 9.50
C PHE A 191 0.74 5.31 10.57
N SER A 192 1.49 5.67 11.63
CA SER A 192 1.01 6.64 12.61
C SER A 192 1.10 8.07 12.08
N GLY A 193 0.18 8.90 12.54
CA GLY A 193 0.35 10.34 12.49
C GLY A 193 1.11 10.90 13.70
N SER A 194 1.06 12.22 13.84
CA SER A 194 1.67 12.93 14.97
C SER A 194 1.04 12.58 16.32
N SER A 195 -0.19 12.11 16.33
CA SER A 195 -0.93 11.63 17.51
C SER A 195 -0.50 10.24 17.98
N GLY A 196 0.31 9.50 17.20
CA GLY A 196 0.64 8.11 17.41
C GLY A 196 -0.47 7.13 17.02
N LEU A 197 -1.62 7.62 16.53
CA LEU A 197 -2.73 6.80 16.03
C LEU A 197 -2.51 6.42 14.56
N PRO A 198 -3.12 5.31 14.08
CA PRO A 198 -3.18 5.00 12.65
C PRO A 198 -3.84 6.13 11.88
N GLU A 199 -3.12 6.79 10.99
CA GLU A 199 -3.63 7.93 10.20
C GLU A 199 -3.63 7.67 8.71
N VAL A 200 -2.70 6.82 8.24
CA VAL A 200 -2.53 6.55 6.82
C VAL A 200 -2.31 5.06 6.60
N GLU A 201 -2.96 4.56 5.59
CA GLU A 201 -2.67 3.23 5.03
C GLU A 201 -2.16 3.37 3.62
N THR A 202 -1.22 2.49 3.26
CA THR A 202 -0.82 2.27 1.88
C THR A 202 -0.97 0.80 1.54
N TRP A 203 -1.53 0.51 0.38
CA TRP A 203 -1.52 -0.85 -0.15
C TRP A 203 -1.05 -0.89 -1.58
N SER A 204 -0.48 -2.03 -1.98
CA SER A 204 0.08 -2.23 -3.32
C SER A 204 -0.88 -3.03 -4.18
N LEU A 205 -1.12 -2.58 -5.41
CA LEU A 205 -1.96 -3.24 -6.40
C LEU A 205 -1.15 -3.76 -7.57
N ASN A 206 -1.41 -5.00 -7.97
CA ASN A 206 -0.83 -5.62 -9.16
C ASN A 206 -1.75 -5.51 -10.40
N HIS A 207 -3.01 -5.26 -10.21
CA HIS A 207 -4.00 -5.08 -11.28
C HIS A 207 -5.10 -4.09 -10.87
N PHE A 208 -5.91 -3.63 -11.83
CA PHE A 208 -7.08 -2.83 -11.55
C PHE A 208 -8.37 -3.64 -11.51
N SER A 209 -9.19 -3.28 -10.55
CA SER A 209 -10.55 -3.76 -10.39
C SER A 209 -11.31 -2.85 -9.39
N ARG A 210 -12.22 -3.43 -8.62
CA ARG A 210 -12.91 -2.77 -7.52
C ARG A 210 -12.21 -3.11 -6.21
N TYR A 211 -11.77 -2.07 -5.50
CA TYR A 211 -11.12 -2.19 -4.21
C TYR A 211 -11.85 -1.39 -3.15
N MET A 212 -11.73 -1.82 -1.91
CA MET A 212 -12.25 -1.10 -0.76
C MET A 212 -11.29 -1.20 0.42
N LEU A 213 -11.43 -0.27 1.34
CA LEU A 213 -10.86 -0.40 2.66
C LEU A 213 -11.74 -1.37 3.45
N ALA A 214 -11.15 -2.41 4.01
CA ALA A 214 -11.82 -3.46 4.75
C ALA A 214 -11.12 -3.74 6.08
N SER A 215 -11.79 -4.50 6.94
CA SER A 215 -11.24 -5.05 8.20
C SER A 215 -11.79 -6.44 8.44
N GLY A 216 -11.05 -7.29 9.14
CA GLY A 216 -11.43 -8.66 9.48
C GLY A 216 -10.89 -9.09 10.82
#